data_fce6374fc4ea3273c5011261c257abe7
#
_entry.id   fce6374fc4ea3273c5011261c257abe7
#
_cell.length_a   1.000
_cell.length_b   1.000
_cell.length_c   1.000
_cell.angle_alpha   90.00
_cell.angle_beta   90.00
_cell.angle_gamma   90.00
#
_symmetry.space_group_name_H-M   'P 1'
#
loop_
_entity.id
_entity.type
_entity.pdbx_description
1 polymer ?
#
loop_
_entity_poly.entity_id
_entity_poly.type
_entity_poly.pdbx_seq_one_letter_code
_entity_poly.pdbx_strand_id
1 'polypeptide(L)'
;MIDAVFAGGVRPLPPEGHPSGIVKLAVSGPVLLGRQGLVGDAQADRRVHGGPDKALHHYPAEHYAVLRAAFPASAEAFVPGSIGENVSTTGWREDNVCVGDIFRIGAARVQVTQPRSPCWKINARFGLENALQLVAERGITGWYCRVIDSGTIAAGDPFELLERNPDPVTLHRLWQVTRSHRPDAEELSRLAWTPGLSEGWAEKLRGRLKWLRQNG
;
A
#
# COMPACT_ATOMS: atom_id res chain seq x y z
N MET A 1 1.09 -8.62 14.82
CA MET A 1 0.38 -7.61 15.67
C MET A 1 0.32 -6.30 14.92
N ILE A 2 -0.72 -5.50 15.11
CA ILE A 2 -0.82 -4.12 14.61
C ILE A 2 0.01 -3.24 15.54
N ASP A 3 1.04 -2.57 15.01
CA ASP A 3 1.87 -1.66 15.81
C ASP A 3 1.15 -0.32 16.03
N ALA A 4 0.47 0.19 14.98
CA ALA A 4 -0.30 1.43 15.06
C ALA A 4 -1.38 1.50 13.98
N VAL A 5 -2.44 2.27 14.28
CA VAL A 5 -3.54 2.60 13.36
C VAL A 5 -3.59 4.11 13.16
N PHE A 6 -3.80 4.53 11.90
CA PHE A 6 -3.81 5.94 11.52
C PHE A 6 -5.02 6.27 10.65
N ALA A 7 -5.63 7.43 10.90
CA ALA A 7 -6.69 7.99 10.09
C ALA A 7 -6.54 9.50 9.95
N GLY A 8 -7.11 10.08 8.92
CA GLY A 8 -7.09 11.53 8.74
C GLY A 8 -7.99 12.02 7.61
N GLY A 9 -8.51 13.22 7.79
CA GLY A 9 -9.28 13.93 6.76
C GLY A 9 -8.40 14.52 5.67
N VAL A 10 -9.05 15.03 4.61
CA VAL A 10 -8.38 15.77 3.55
C VAL A 10 -7.91 17.13 4.08
N ARG A 11 -6.64 17.45 3.88
CA ARG A 11 -6.01 18.72 4.26
C ARG A 11 -5.17 19.29 3.12
N PRO A 12 -4.94 20.61 3.06
CA PRO A 12 -3.97 21.19 2.14
C PRO A 12 -2.56 20.65 2.40
N LEU A 13 -1.86 20.24 1.35
CA LEU A 13 -0.48 19.76 1.41
C LEU A 13 0.46 20.89 0.92
N PRO A 14 1.43 21.34 1.72
CA PRO A 14 2.42 22.32 1.29
C PRO A 14 3.26 21.82 0.09
N PRO A 15 3.87 22.74 -0.69
CA PRO A 15 3.71 24.20 -0.60
C PRO A 15 2.46 24.75 -1.32
N GLU A 16 1.92 24.09 -2.36
CA GLU A 16 0.88 24.63 -3.23
C GLU A 16 -0.53 24.47 -2.67
N GLY A 17 -0.70 23.81 -1.52
CA GLY A 17 -1.99 23.62 -0.89
C GLY A 17 -2.89 22.57 -1.55
N HIS A 18 -2.35 21.68 -2.33
CA HIS A 18 -3.12 20.61 -2.97
C HIS A 18 -3.84 19.71 -1.95
N PRO A 19 -5.13 19.40 -2.14
CA PRO A 19 -5.86 18.56 -1.19
C PRO A 19 -5.26 17.16 -1.11
N SER A 20 -5.04 16.66 0.11
CA SER A 20 -4.41 15.37 0.35
C SER A 20 -4.90 14.72 1.65
N GLY A 21 -5.11 13.39 1.61
CA GLY A 21 -5.32 12.54 2.78
C GLY A 21 -4.04 11.86 3.28
N ILE A 22 -2.83 12.30 2.82
CA ILE A 22 -1.56 11.68 3.22
C ILE A 22 -1.20 11.96 4.68
N VAL A 23 -1.68 13.06 5.25
CA VAL A 23 -1.40 13.43 6.64
C VAL A 23 -2.41 12.73 7.53
N LYS A 24 -1.95 11.71 8.22
CA LYS A 24 -2.76 10.92 9.15
C LYS A 24 -2.25 11.08 10.57
N LEU A 25 -3.13 10.87 11.54
CA LEU A 25 -2.85 10.91 12.96
C LEU A 25 -3.11 9.53 13.56
N ALA A 26 -2.36 9.19 14.60
CA ALA A 26 -2.60 7.96 15.34
C ALA A 26 -4.01 7.95 15.94
N VAL A 27 -4.69 6.83 15.83
CA VAL A 27 -6.03 6.60 16.40
C VAL A 27 -5.86 5.90 17.74
N SER A 28 -6.48 6.48 18.78
CA SER A 28 -6.53 5.86 20.10
C SER A 28 -7.76 4.94 20.20
N GLY A 29 -7.53 3.67 20.59
CA GLY A 29 -8.61 2.69 20.78
C GLY A 29 -9.20 2.12 19.48
N PRO A 30 -10.27 1.33 19.60
CA PRO A 30 -10.87 0.64 18.46
C PRO A 30 -11.54 1.60 17.47
N VAL A 31 -11.32 1.36 16.18
CA VAL A 31 -11.94 2.08 15.07
C VAL A 31 -12.57 1.09 14.09
N LEU A 32 -13.73 1.44 13.54
CA LEU A 32 -14.42 0.59 12.55
C LEU A 32 -13.68 0.67 11.20
N LEU A 33 -13.30 -0.50 10.69
CA LEU A 33 -12.85 -0.71 9.31
C LEU A 33 -14.04 -1.26 8.50
N GLY A 34 -14.58 -0.40 7.64
CA GLY A 34 -15.65 -0.75 6.71
C GLY A 34 -15.14 -1.03 5.31
N ARG A 35 -16.02 -1.46 4.41
CA ARG A 35 -15.67 -1.78 3.00
C ARG A 35 -15.05 -0.61 2.22
N GLN A 36 -15.22 0.63 2.68
CA GLN A 36 -14.69 1.84 2.05
C GLN A 36 -13.46 2.41 2.78
N GLY A 37 -13.01 1.77 3.84
CA GLY A 37 -11.88 2.19 4.66
C GLY A 37 -12.23 2.43 6.13
N LEU A 38 -11.29 2.99 6.87
CA LEU A 38 -11.45 3.35 8.27
C LEU A 38 -12.42 4.53 8.45
N VAL A 39 -13.26 4.44 9.46
CA VAL A 39 -14.07 5.60 9.89
C VAL A 39 -13.12 6.73 10.33
N GLY A 40 -13.39 7.94 9.84
CA GLY A 40 -12.55 9.12 10.09
C GLY A 40 -11.37 9.28 9.12
N ASP A 41 -11.17 8.33 8.19
CA ASP A 41 -10.18 8.46 7.13
C ASP A 41 -10.82 8.95 5.81
N ALA A 42 -10.07 9.77 5.06
CA ALA A 42 -10.55 10.30 3.78
C ALA A 42 -9.44 10.40 2.73
N GLN A 43 -9.80 10.19 1.48
CA GLN A 43 -8.93 10.34 0.31
C GLN A 43 -9.40 11.54 -0.52
N ALA A 44 -8.46 12.42 -0.91
CA ALA A 44 -8.76 13.62 -1.68
C ALA A 44 -9.23 13.31 -3.13
N ASP A 45 -8.69 12.25 -3.73
CA ASP A 45 -9.13 11.74 -5.03
C ASP A 45 -9.40 10.24 -4.93
N ARG A 46 -10.67 9.88 -4.81
CA ARG A 46 -11.11 8.50 -4.68
C ARG A 46 -10.94 7.66 -5.95
N ARG A 47 -10.80 8.29 -7.12
CA ARG A 47 -10.54 7.58 -8.38
C ARG A 47 -9.14 6.97 -8.39
N VAL A 48 -8.17 7.63 -7.75
CA VAL A 48 -6.76 7.22 -7.72
C VAL A 48 -6.39 6.52 -6.41
N HIS A 49 -6.82 7.08 -5.27
CA HIS A 49 -6.39 6.64 -3.92
C HIS A 49 -7.50 6.00 -3.09
N GLY A 50 -8.67 5.77 -3.64
CA GLY A 50 -9.82 5.17 -2.97
C GLY A 50 -10.41 3.99 -3.73
N GLY A 51 -11.59 3.58 -3.29
CA GLY A 51 -12.34 2.44 -3.83
C GLY A 51 -12.13 1.17 -3.01
N PRO A 52 -12.98 0.14 -3.25
CA PRO A 52 -12.97 -1.08 -2.46
C PRO A 52 -11.61 -1.79 -2.39
N ASP A 53 -10.86 -1.79 -3.49
CA ASP A 53 -9.55 -2.44 -3.57
C ASP A 53 -8.43 -1.68 -2.85
N LYS A 54 -8.71 -0.47 -2.38
CA LYS A 54 -7.78 0.41 -1.66
C LYS A 54 -8.38 0.89 -0.34
N ALA A 55 -9.23 0.06 0.27
CA ALA A 55 -9.92 0.40 1.50
C ALA A 55 -8.96 0.57 2.70
N LEU A 56 -7.86 -0.17 2.71
CA LEU A 56 -6.83 -0.08 3.76
C LEU A 56 -5.45 0.02 3.12
N HIS A 57 -4.66 0.99 3.54
CA HIS A 57 -3.24 1.11 3.20
C HIS A 57 -2.39 0.60 4.37
N HIS A 58 -1.58 -0.43 4.12
CA HIS A 58 -0.58 -0.95 5.04
C HIS A 58 0.81 -0.48 4.65
N TYR A 59 1.66 -0.19 5.65
CA TYR A 59 3.07 0.13 5.44
C TYR A 59 3.95 -0.47 6.53
N PRO A 60 4.97 -1.29 6.17
CA PRO A 60 5.89 -1.91 7.12
C PRO A 60 6.68 -0.87 7.92
N ALA A 61 6.71 -1.03 9.25
CA ALA A 61 7.42 -0.10 10.14
C ALA A 61 8.93 -0.07 9.88
N GLU A 62 9.49 -1.19 9.43
CA GLU A 62 10.92 -1.34 9.11
C GLU A 62 11.39 -0.38 8.02
N HIS A 63 10.52 -0.01 7.09
CA HIS A 63 10.89 0.88 5.98
C HIS A 63 11.26 2.30 6.44
N TYR A 64 10.75 2.72 7.60
CA TYR A 64 11.12 4.02 8.16
C TYR A 64 12.61 4.11 8.51
N ALA A 65 13.25 3.01 8.89
CA ALA A 65 14.71 2.97 9.10
C ALA A 65 15.47 3.25 7.79
N VAL A 66 15.00 2.69 6.67
CA VAL A 66 15.60 2.92 5.34
C VAL A 66 15.43 4.39 4.92
N LEU A 67 14.25 4.96 5.14
CA LEU A 67 13.97 6.35 4.80
C LEU A 67 14.81 7.32 5.65
N ARG A 68 14.89 7.10 6.96
CA ARG A 68 15.73 7.91 7.86
C ARG A 68 17.21 7.86 7.49
N ALA A 69 17.72 6.69 7.12
CA ALA A 69 19.12 6.53 6.70
C ALA A 69 19.40 7.26 5.37
N ALA A 70 18.44 7.25 4.44
CA ALA A 70 18.59 7.92 3.15
C ALA A 70 18.44 9.46 3.22
N PHE A 71 17.66 9.95 4.18
CA PHE A 71 17.36 11.38 4.36
C PHE A 71 17.65 11.85 5.79
N PRO A 72 18.92 11.87 6.22
CA PRO A 72 19.28 12.15 7.60
C PRO A 72 18.84 13.54 8.07
N ALA A 73 18.82 14.55 7.19
CA ALA A 73 18.34 15.90 7.51
C ALA A 73 16.83 15.97 7.79
N SER A 74 16.06 14.98 7.33
CA SER A 74 14.61 14.89 7.53
C SER A 74 14.22 13.64 8.33
N ALA A 75 15.17 13.00 9.00
CA ALA A 75 14.98 11.70 9.65
C ALA A 75 13.82 11.70 10.65
N GLU A 76 13.66 12.77 11.43
CA GLU A 76 12.60 12.90 12.44
C GLU A 76 11.19 12.94 11.83
N ALA A 77 11.04 13.33 10.56
CA ALA A 77 9.76 13.36 9.87
C ALA A 77 9.29 11.97 9.42
N PHE A 78 10.21 10.98 9.29
CA PHE A 78 9.90 9.63 8.88
C PHE A 78 9.53 8.75 10.07
N VAL A 79 8.26 8.84 10.46
CA VAL A 79 7.66 8.07 11.56
C VAL A 79 6.43 7.30 11.04
N PRO A 80 6.01 6.21 11.70
CA PRO A 80 4.77 5.53 11.33
C PRO A 80 3.58 6.49 11.18
N GLY A 81 2.79 6.31 10.11
CA GLY A 81 1.71 7.23 9.70
C GLY A 81 2.12 8.30 8.69
N SER A 82 3.43 8.59 8.55
CA SER A 82 3.90 9.73 7.76
C SER A 82 3.89 9.50 6.24
N ILE A 83 3.83 8.25 5.78
CA ILE A 83 3.66 7.88 4.35
C ILE A 83 2.17 7.87 3.95
N GLY A 84 1.26 8.04 4.92
CA GLY A 84 -0.18 8.07 4.70
C GLY A 84 -0.83 6.68 4.77
N GLU A 85 -0.21 5.75 5.45
CA GLU A 85 -0.78 4.43 5.74
C GLU A 85 -1.87 4.52 6.81
N ASN A 86 -2.76 3.51 6.81
CA ASN A 86 -3.76 3.30 7.83
C ASN A 86 -3.29 2.35 8.94
N VAL A 87 -2.45 1.38 8.59
CA VAL A 87 -1.93 0.37 9.51
C VAL A 87 -0.44 0.20 9.29
N SER A 88 0.31 0.14 10.39
CA SER A 88 1.72 -0.23 10.40
C SER A 88 1.91 -1.50 11.22
N THR A 89 2.76 -2.40 10.74
CA THR A 89 3.17 -3.64 11.44
C THR A 89 4.64 -3.88 11.23
N THR A 90 5.21 -4.72 12.09
CA THR A 90 6.57 -5.26 11.96
C THR A 90 6.50 -6.73 11.53
N GLY A 91 7.45 -7.16 10.69
CA GLY A 91 7.60 -8.56 10.24
C GLY A 91 6.84 -8.90 8.95
N TRP A 92 5.86 -8.10 8.54
CA TRP A 92 5.16 -8.25 7.28
C TRP A 92 5.67 -7.23 6.26
N ARG A 93 6.32 -7.71 5.19
CA ARG A 93 6.95 -6.89 4.15
C ARG A 93 6.55 -7.39 2.75
N GLU A 94 6.89 -6.62 1.73
CA GLU A 94 6.59 -6.93 0.34
C GLU A 94 7.23 -8.23 -0.16
N ASP A 95 8.29 -8.69 0.49
CA ASP A 95 9.00 -9.95 0.15
C ASP A 95 8.35 -11.20 0.75
N ASN A 96 7.49 -11.04 1.75
CA ASN A 96 6.82 -12.17 2.42
C ASN A 96 5.28 -12.07 2.41
N VAL A 97 4.71 -10.98 1.91
CA VAL A 97 3.26 -10.81 1.67
C VAL A 97 2.95 -10.99 0.20
N CYS A 98 1.88 -11.75 -0.09
CA CYS A 98 1.49 -12.09 -1.45
C CYS A 98 0.15 -11.44 -1.84
N VAL A 99 -0.02 -11.19 -3.14
CA VAL A 99 -1.31 -10.79 -3.69
C VAL A 99 -2.34 -11.87 -3.39
N GLY A 100 -3.51 -11.47 -2.92
CA GLY A 100 -4.58 -12.38 -2.56
C GLY A 100 -4.49 -12.96 -1.15
N ASP A 101 -3.37 -12.76 -0.42
CA ASP A 101 -3.30 -13.14 0.99
C ASP A 101 -4.47 -12.55 1.77
N ILE A 102 -5.12 -13.37 2.60
CA ILE A 102 -6.20 -12.95 3.48
C ILE A 102 -5.66 -12.91 4.91
N PHE A 103 -5.78 -11.73 5.52
CA PHE A 103 -5.39 -11.51 6.90
C PHE A 103 -6.61 -11.26 7.78
N ARG A 104 -6.57 -11.78 9.01
CA ARG A 104 -7.36 -11.29 10.12
C ARG A 104 -6.61 -10.11 10.75
N ILE A 105 -7.31 -8.99 10.91
CA ILE A 105 -6.81 -7.79 11.58
C ILE A 105 -7.85 -7.33 12.61
N GLY A 106 -7.56 -7.54 13.89
CA GLY A 106 -8.57 -7.38 14.95
C GLY A 106 -9.82 -8.21 14.66
N ALA A 107 -10.99 -7.57 14.59
CA ALA A 107 -12.27 -8.20 14.24
C ALA A 107 -12.59 -8.20 12.73
N ALA A 108 -11.74 -7.60 11.89
CA ALA A 108 -11.96 -7.52 10.44
C ALA A 108 -11.17 -8.59 9.67
N ARG A 109 -11.61 -8.88 8.43
CA ARG A 109 -10.86 -9.68 7.46
C ARG A 109 -10.57 -8.83 6.22
N VAL A 110 -9.32 -8.85 5.76
CA VAL A 110 -8.87 -8.09 4.60
C VAL A 110 -8.11 -8.97 3.63
N GLN A 111 -8.17 -8.63 2.34
CA GLN A 111 -7.40 -9.29 1.30
C GLN A 111 -6.42 -8.31 0.65
N VAL A 112 -5.17 -8.72 0.53
CA VAL A 112 -4.12 -7.98 -0.18
C VAL A 112 -4.44 -7.91 -1.67
N THR A 113 -4.49 -6.68 -2.22
CA THR A 113 -4.92 -6.45 -3.60
C THR A 113 -3.81 -6.01 -4.54
N GLN A 114 -2.87 -5.20 -4.05
CA GLN A 114 -1.85 -4.59 -4.91
C GLN A 114 -0.77 -3.88 -4.10
N PRO A 115 0.47 -3.74 -4.63
CA PRO A 115 1.42 -2.78 -4.12
C PRO A 115 0.86 -1.35 -4.24
N ARG A 116 1.19 -0.48 -3.30
CA ARG A 116 0.87 0.94 -3.46
C ARG A 116 1.79 1.56 -4.51
N SER A 117 1.23 2.22 -5.52
CA SER A 117 2.02 3.04 -6.43
C SER A 117 2.39 4.36 -5.73
N PRO A 118 3.69 4.62 -5.47
CA PRO A 118 4.12 5.88 -4.88
C PRO A 118 3.71 7.07 -5.74
N CYS A 119 3.37 8.20 -5.13
CA CYS A 119 2.96 9.40 -5.85
C CYS A 119 3.72 10.64 -5.37
N TRP A 120 3.71 11.70 -6.14
CA TRP A 120 4.40 12.97 -5.89
C TRP A 120 4.11 13.56 -4.49
N LYS A 121 2.97 13.22 -3.90
CA LYS A 121 2.60 13.67 -2.55
C LYS A 121 3.58 13.23 -1.46
N ILE A 122 4.35 12.16 -1.69
CA ILE A 122 5.44 11.76 -0.79
C ILE A 122 6.52 12.86 -0.79
N ASN A 123 6.96 13.30 -1.96
CA ASN A 123 7.95 14.37 -2.09
C ASN A 123 7.46 15.66 -1.42
N ALA A 124 6.24 16.07 -1.75
CA ALA A 124 5.63 17.28 -1.20
C ALA A 124 5.46 17.21 0.34
N ARG A 125 5.09 16.04 0.88
CA ARG A 125 4.92 15.82 2.33
C ARG A 125 6.19 16.10 3.14
N PHE A 126 7.35 15.75 2.57
CA PHE A 126 8.64 15.85 3.25
C PHE A 126 9.51 16.99 2.73
N GLY A 127 9.07 17.74 1.70
CA GLY A 127 9.90 18.76 1.05
C GLY A 127 11.13 18.17 0.36
N LEU A 128 11.04 16.96 -0.18
CA LEU A 128 12.13 16.21 -0.80
C LEU A 128 11.84 15.93 -2.27
N GLU A 129 12.85 16.05 -3.14
CA GLU A 129 12.67 15.82 -4.58
C GLU A 129 12.68 14.33 -4.97
N ASN A 130 13.35 13.47 -4.18
CA ASN A 130 13.67 12.09 -4.55
C ASN A 130 13.16 11.01 -3.57
N ALA A 131 12.34 11.36 -2.57
CA ALA A 131 11.78 10.38 -1.64
C ALA A 131 10.86 9.37 -2.34
N LEU A 132 10.02 9.83 -3.28
CA LEU A 132 9.20 8.97 -4.13
C LEU A 132 10.05 8.00 -4.95
N GLN A 133 11.14 8.49 -5.55
CA GLN A 133 12.04 7.68 -6.36
C GLN A 133 12.69 6.57 -5.53
N LEU A 134 13.21 6.90 -4.36
CA LEU A 134 13.79 5.91 -3.44
C LEU A 134 12.78 4.82 -3.07
N VAL A 135 11.56 5.20 -2.66
CA VAL A 135 10.49 4.25 -2.31
C VAL A 135 10.20 3.31 -3.50
N ALA A 136 10.11 3.85 -4.71
CA ALA A 136 9.83 3.08 -5.91
C ALA A 136 10.99 2.15 -6.30
N GLU A 137 12.24 2.61 -6.24
CA GLU A 137 13.43 1.84 -6.60
C GLU A 137 13.71 0.71 -5.63
N ARG A 138 13.52 0.96 -4.33
CA ARG A 138 13.70 -0.05 -3.28
C ARG A 138 12.53 -1.03 -3.17
N GLY A 139 11.38 -0.71 -3.81
CA GLY A 139 10.18 -1.52 -3.71
C GLY A 139 9.54 -1.53 -2.32
N ILE A 140 9.87 -0.52 -1.49
CA ILE A 140 9.34 -0.34 -0.13
C ILE A 140 8.05 0.48 -0.19
N THR A 141 7.06 -0.04 -0.89
CA THR A 141 5.87 0.71 -1.30
C THR A 141 4.72 0.64 -0.30
N GLY A 142 4.70 -0.40 0.55
CA GLY A 142 3.48 -0.82 1.23
C GLY A 142 2.46 -1.36 0.23
N TRP A 143 1.27 -1.66 0.70
CA TRP A 143 0.22 -2.24 -0.14
C TRP A 143 -1.17 -1.83 0.28
N TYR A 144 -2.12 -2.08 -0.61
CA TYR A 144 -3.53 -1.91 -0.34
C TYR A 144 -4.22 -3.26 -0.10
N CYS A 145 -5.28 -3.18 0.72
CA CYS A 145 -6.19 -4.29 0.94
C CYS A 145 -7.63 -3.86 0.66
N ARG A 146 -8.45 -4.82 0.18
CA ARG A 146 -9.91 -4.74 0.27
C ARG A 146 -10.39 -5.34 1.57
N VAL A 147 -11.54 -4.89 2.05
CA VAL A 147 -12.19 -5.43 3.25
C VAL A 147 -13.18 -6.50 2.83
N ILE A 148 -12.96 -7.73 3.29
CA ILE A 148 -13.88 -8.87 3.11
C ILE A 148 -14.98 -8.76 4.16
N ASP A 149 -14.59 -8.74 5.43
CA ASP A 149 -15.50 -8.60 6.56
C ASP A 149 -15.13 -7.35 7.36
N SER A 150 -16.12 -6.47 7.54
CA SER A 150 -15.94 -5.27 8.35
C SER A 150 -15.84 -5.63 9.83
N GLY A 151 -15.05 -4.86 10.58
CA GLY A 151 -14.88 -5.06 12.02
C GLY A 151 -14.06 -3.94 12.63
N THR A 152 -13.97 -3.91 13.94
CA THR A 152 -13.13 -2.96 14.66
C THR A 152 -11.68 -3.43 14.67
N ILE A 153 -10.76 -2.49 14.55
CA ILE A 153 -9.31 -2.71 14.67
C ILE A 153 -8.70 -1.67 15.61
N ALA A 154 -7.64 -2.07 16.31
CA ALA A 154 -6.87 -1.18 17.19
C ALA A 154 -5.38 -1.55 17.16
N ALA A 155 -4.52 -0.65 17.62
CA ALA A 155 -3.13 -1.00 17.92
C ALA A 155 -3.11 -2.10 18.99
N GLY A 156 -2.22 -3.07 18.84
CA GLY A 156 -2.14 -4.27 19.68
C GLY A 156 -2.96 -5.46 19.21
N ASP A 157 -3.90 -5.28 18.29
CA ASP A 157 -4.69 -6.38 17.74
C ASP A 157 -3.84 -7.37 16.92
N PRO A 158 -4.28 -8.64 16.82
CA PRO A 158 -3.65 -9.61 15.92
C PRO A 158 -3.62 -9.13 14.46
N PHE A 159 -2.50 -9.41 13.78
CA PHE A 159 -2.36 -9.30 12.33
C PHE A 159 -1.88 -10.68 11.84
N GLU A 160 -2.79 -11.52 11.38
CA GLU A 160 -2.57 -12.94 11.15
C GLU A 160 -2.95 -13.36 9.74
N LEU A 161 -2.04 -14.05 9.06
CA LEU A 161 -2.32 -14.66 7.77
C LEU A 161 -3.27 -15.85 7.97
N LEU A 162 -4.44 -15.80 7.32
CA LEU A 162 -5.44 -16.87 7.32
C LEU A 162 -5.34 -17.76 6.09
N GLU A 163 -5.20 -17.14 4.92
CA GLU A 163 -5.21 -17.85 3.64
C GLU A 163 -4.17 -17.26 2.69
N ARG A 164 -3.53 -18.13 1.90
CA ARG A 164 -2.60 -17.77 0.84
C ARG A 164 -2.92 -18.54 -0.44
N ASN A 165 -2.76 -17.88 -1.60
CA ASN A 165 -2.92 -18.55 -2.89
C ASN A 165 -1.94 -19.75 -3.03
N PRO A 166 -2.37 -20.87 -3.65
CA PRO A 166 -1.50 -22.03 -3.90
C PRO A 166 -0.27 -21.68 -4.75
N ASP A 167 -0.42 -20.75 -5.71
CA ASP A 167 0.68 -20.18 -6.50
C ASP A 167 0.91 -18.73 -6.04
N PRO A 168 1.70 -18.52 -4.97
CA PRO A 168 1.83 -17.22 -4.34
C PRO A 168 2.72 -16.28 -5.17
N VAL A 169 2.26 -15.06 -5.33
CA VAL A 169 3.01 -13.96 -5.95
C VAL A 169 3.28 -12.89 -4.90
N THR A 170 4.54 -12.73 -4.48
CA THR A 170 4.89 -11.69 -3.53
C THR A 170 4.69 -10.29 -4.12
N LEU A 171 4.33 -9.33 -3.28
CA LEU A 171 4.20 -7.93 -3.69
C LEU A 171 5.50 -7.39 -4.28
N HIS A 172 6.64 -7.82 -3.72
CA HIS A 172 7.97 -7.48 -4.22
C HIS A 172 8.18 -7.98 -5.67
N ARG A 173 7.85 -9.25 -5.94
CA ARG A 173 7.98 -9.81 -7.30
C ARG A 173 7.06 -9.10 -8.30
N LEU A 174 5.81 -8.89 -7.94
CA LEU A 174 4.87 -8.13 -8.78
C LEU A 174 5.41 -6.73 -9.09
N TRP A 175 5.95 -6.04 -8.07
CA TRP A 175 6.54 -4.71 -8.25
C TRP A 175 7.74 -4.73 -9.19
N GLN A 176 8.68 -5.67 -9.01
CA GLN A 176 9.86 -5.82 -9.88
C GLN A 176 9.48 -6.03 -11.35
N VAL A 177 8.58 -6.97 -11.64
CA VAL A 177 8.15 -7.28 -13.01
C VAL A 177 7.47 -6.08 -13.66
N THR A 178 6.66 -5.33 -12.92
CA THR A 178 6.02 -4.13 -13.47
C THR A 178 7.00 -3.00 -13.79
N ARG A 179 8.16 -2.97 -13.16
CA ARG A 179 9.21 -1.96 -13.40
C ARG A 179 10.24 -2.39 -14.44
N SER A 180 10.30 -3.68 -14.79
CA SER A 180 11.19 -4.17 -15.84
C SER A 180 10.84 -3.52 -17.19
N HIS A 181 11.81 -3.08 -17.97
CA HIS A 181 11.57 -2.50 -19.29
C HIS A 181 10.95 -3.52 -20.27
N ARG A 182 11.46 -4.75 -20.26
CA ARG A 182 10.94 -5.88 -21.05
C ARG A 182 10.75 -7.08 -20.12
N PRO A 183 9.62 -7.17 -19.42
CA PRO A 183 9.32 -8.33 -18.58
C PRO A 183 9.05 -9.55 -19.47
N ASP A 184 9.28 -10.72 -18.92
CA ASP A 184 8.90 -11.97 -19.55
C ASP A 184 7.37 -11.99 -19.76
N ALA A 185 6.93 -12.37 -20.99
CA ALA A 185 5.53 -12.30 -21.37
C ALA A 185 4.68 -13.39 -20.68
N GLU A 186 5.25 -14.55 -20.43
CA GLU A 186 4.57 -15.65 -19.74
C GLU A 186 4.37 -15.29 -18.27
N GLU A 187 5.41 -14.79 -17.61
CA GLU A 187 5.31 -14.31 -16.24
C GLU A 187 4.31 -13.16 -16.13
N LEU A 188 4.36 -12.18 -17.03
CA LEU A 188 3.42 -11.07 -17.03
C LEU A 188 1.97 -11.55 -17.21
N SER A 189 1.77 -12.57 -18.05
CA SER A 189 0.47 -13.22 -18.22
C SER A 189 0.01 -13.87 -16.93
N ARG A 190 0.86 -14.65 -16.27
CA ARG A 190 0.55 -15.27 -14.97
C ARG A 190 0.16 -14.23 -13.92
N LEU A 191 0.95 -13.16 -13.79
CA LEU A 191 0.69 -12.09 -12.84
C LEU A 191 -0.63 -11.37 -13.09
N ALA A 192 -1.03 -11.17 -14.36
CA ALA A 192 -2.27 -10.49 -14.71
C ALA A 192 -3.54 -11.25 -14.29
N TRP A 193 -3.42 -12.54 -14.00
CA TRP A 193 -4.52 -13.41 -13.57
C TRP A 193 -4.37 -13.91 -12.13
N THR A 194 -3.47 -13.31 -11.36
CA THR A 194 -3.28 -13.68 -9.95
C THR A 194 -4.58 -13.45 -9.16
N PRO A 195 -5.12 -14.49 -8.49
CA PRO A 195 -6.32 -14.34 -7.68
C PRO A 195 -6.13 -13.27 -6.58
N GLY A 196 -7.13 -12.41 -6.42
CA GLY A 196 -7.08 -11.33 -5.44
C GLY A 196 -6.47 -10.02 -5.95
N LEU A 197 -5.76 -10.02 -7.07
CA LEU A 197 -5.24 -8.80 -7.69
C LEU A 197 -6.39 -7.82 -7.99
N SER A 198 -6.16 -6.52 -7.77
CA SER A 198 -7.15 -5.50 -8.13
C SER A 198 -7.34 -5.43 -9.64
N GLU A 199 -8.58 -5.16 -10.09
CA GLU A 199 -8.89 -5.10 -11.52
C GLU A 199 -8.05 -4.05 -12.25
N GLY A 200 -7.83 -2.87 -11.65
CA GLY A 200 -7.01 -1.83 -12.26
C GLY A 200 -5.54 -2.25 -12.48
N TRP A 201 -4.98 -3.11 -11.62
CA TRP A 201 -3.66 -3.68 -11.85
C TRP A 201 -3.69 -4.78 -12.89
N ALA A 202 -4.69 -5.66 -12.85
CA ALA A 202 -4.87 -6.71 -13.84
C ALA A 202 -5.01 -6.14 -15.26
N GLU A 203 -5.82 -5.10 -15.44
CA GLU A 203 -5.96 -4.38 -16.73
C GLU A 203 -4.63 -3.78 -17.21
N LYS A 204 -3.87 -3.16 -16.31
CA LYS A 204 -2.56 -2.59 -16.61
C LYS A 204 -1.56 -3.65 -17.11
N LEU A 205 -1.53 -4.82 -16.45
CA LEU A 205 -0.68 -5.93 -16.85
C LEU A 205 -1.11 -6.53 -18.19
N ARG A 206 -2.42 -6.75 -18.39
CA ARG A 206 -2.98 -7.22 -19.66
C ARG A 206 -2.70 -6.26 -20.82
N GLY A 207 -2.85 -4.96 -20.59
CA GLY A 207 -2.51 -3.92 -21.57
C GLY A 207 -1.04 -3.97 -21.97
N ARG A 208 -0.15 -4.13 -21.00
CA ARG A 208 1.30 -4.27 -21.24
C ARG A 208 1.64 -5.56 -21.98
N LEU A 209 1.01 -6.68 -21.62
CA LEU A 209 1.18 -7.97 -22.31
C LEU A 209 0.76 -7.86 -23.78
N LYS A 210 -0.37 -7.21 -24.07
CA LYS A 210 -0.81 -6.94 -25.43
C LYS A 210 0.24 -6.13 -26.21
N TRP A 211 0.77 -5.09 -25.60
CA TRP A 211 1.80 -4.25 -26.22
C TRP A 211 3.08 -5.05 -26.53
N LEU A 212 3.58 -5.89 -25.60
CA LEU A 212 4.75 -6.73 -25.81
C LEU A 212 4.55 -7.72 -26.98
N ARG A 213 3.37 -8.32 -27.09
CA ARG A 213 3.06 -9.25 -28.20
C ARG A 213 3.00 -8.57 -29.57
N GLN A 214 2.78 -7.27 -29.61
CA GLN A 214 2.70 -6.48 -30.84
C GLN A 214 4.04 -5.86 -31.25
N ASN A 215 4.98 -5.68 -30.29
CA ASN A 215 6.23 -4.92 -30.47
C ASN A 215 7.49 -5.67 -29.99
N GLY A 216 7.36 -6.98 -29.73
CA GLY A 216 8.43 -7.85 -29.22
C GLY A 216 9.03 -8.80 -30.23
#